data_1cf23628e30860818f6d0eec03cfa4cb
#
_entry.id   1cf23628e30860818f6d0eec03cfa4cb
#
_cell.length_a   1.000
_cell.length_b   1.000
_cell.length_c   1.000
_cell.angle_alpha   90.00
_cell.angle_beta   90.00
_cell.angle_gamma   90.00
#
_symmetry.space_group_name_H-M   'P 1'
#
loop_
_entity.id
_entity.type
_entity.pdbx_description
1 polymer ?
#
loop_
_entity_poly.entity_id
_entity_poly.type
_entity_poly.pdbx_seq_one_letter_code
_entity_poly.pdbx_strand_id
1 'polypeptide(L)'
;TNMSLKDFAFEIASSLEKVDSNTSRSLNELPHRLEEVIPGIINDSKSTNSASLLYAIKKLNFDGNLIICGDPRKEPKSYEVYGPQQVYIFGMHRNELMEKVKSRRSNIKTFSNLDLVLQDIKKADSKPNILFSPGNSSGKDFKNFEDRGNFFKDKVLEYFSDWKAHFFW
;
A
#
# COMPACT_ATOMS: atom_id res chain seq x y z
N THR A 1 -2.34 9.01 36.39
CA THR A 1 -1.75 9.77 35.28
C THR A 1 -2.11 9.06 33.99
N ASN A 2 -3.03 9.63 33.22
CA ASN A 2 -3.46 9.10 31.96
C ASN A 2 -2.33 9.35 30.90
N MET A 3 -1.66 8.29 30.53
CA MET A 3 -0.73 8.31 29.42
C MET A 3 -1.52 8.52 28.11
N SER A 4 -1.10 9.47 27.29
CA SER A 4 -1.79 9.73 26.03
C SER A 4 -1.56 8.57 25.04
N LEU A 5 -2.49 8.37 24.10
CA LEU A 5 -2.32 7.38 23.03
C LEU A 5 -1.00 7.57 22.22
N LYS A 6 -0.50 8.81 22.15
CA LYS A 6 0.77 9.14 21.52
C LYS A 6 1.97 8.64 22.33
N ASP A 7 1.89 8.78 23.66
CA ASP A 7 2.95 8.33 24.57
C ASP A 7 3.02 6.80 24.61
N PHE A 8 1.85 6.14 24.58
CA PHE A 8 1.75 4.68 24.50
C PHE A 8 2.32 4.13 23.18
N ALA A 9 2.00 4.76 22.06
CA ALA A 9 2.55 4.39 20.75
C ALA A 9 4.07 4.61 20.68
N PHE A 10 4.58 5.68 21.29
CA PHE A 10 6.00 5.97 21.36
C PHE A 10 6.76 4.97 22.27
N GLU A 11 6.14 4.57 23.38
CA GLU A 11 6.73 3.60 24.31
C GLU A 11 6.80 2.19 23.70
N ILE A 12 5.76 1.78 22.93
CA ILE A 12 5.78 0.55 22.15
C ILE A 12 6.86 0.61 21.07
N ALA A 13 6.98 1.69 20.34
CA ALA A 13 8.01 1.87 19.31
C ALA A 13 9.40 1.82 19.93
N SER A 14 9.65 2.48 21.07
CA SER A 14 10.92 2.51 21.77
C SER A 14 11.29 1.17 22.41
N SER A 15 10.31 0.37 22.85
CA SER A 15 10.54 -0.98 23.37
C SER A 15 10.87 -1.98 22.26
N LEU A 16 10.38 -1.75 21.04
CA LEU A 16 10.68 -2.55 19.84
C LEU A 16 12.10 -2.27 19.31
N GLU A 17 12.62 -1.05 19.47
CA GLU A 17 14.01 -0.71 19.08
C GLU A 17 15.08 -1.36 19.99
N LYS A 18 14.71 -1.81 21.19
CA LYS A 18 15.62 -2.51 22.13
C LYS A 18 15.67 -4.02 21.94
N VAL A 19 14.88 -4.56 21.03
CA VAL A 19 14.94 -5.98 20.66
C VAL A 19 16.09 -6.17 19.68
N ASP A 20 17.04 -7.01 20.09
CA ASP A 20 18.30 -7.34 19.45
C ASP A 20 18.23 -7.38 17.90
N SER A 21 19.27 -6.86 17.25
CA SER A 21 19.39 -6.74 15.79
C SER A 21 19.16 -8.04 14.99
N ASN A 22 19.23 -9.19 15.63
CA ASN A 22 18.91 -10.48 15.04
C ASN A 22 17.39 -10.78 15.02
N THR A 23 16.60 -10.11 15.84
CA THR A 23 15.14 -10.26 15.87
C THR A 23 14.44 -9.27 14.92
N SER A 24 15.13 -8.20 14.51
CA SER A 24 14.57 -7.19 13.59
C SER A 24 14.27 -7.72 12.19
N ARG A 25 14.97 -8.79 11.76
CA ARG A 25 14.67 -9.47 10.49
C ARG A 25 13.36 -10.24 10.50
N SER A 26 12.91 -10.74 11.64
CA SER A 26 11.67 -11.52 11.76
C SER A 26 10.41 -10.65 11.94
N LEU A 27 10.56 -9.41 12.39
CA LEU A 27 9.44 -8.48 12.59
C LEU A 27 8.98 -7.78 11.30
N ASN A 28 9.81 -7.81 10.24
CA ASN A 28 9.49 -7.22 8.94
C ASN A 28 8.71 -8.14 7.99
N GLU A 29 8.38 -9.36 8.42
CA GLU A 29 7.75 -10.38 7.57
C GLU A 29 6.34 -10.75 7.98
N LEU A 30 5.55 -9.80 8.48
CA LEU A 30 4.12 -10.04 8.63
C LEU A 30 3.47 -9.98 7.25
N PRO A 31 2.79 -11.06 6.82
CA PRO A 31 2.09 -11.08 5.55
C PRO A 31 1.17 -9.85 5.39
N HIS A 32 1.17 -9.27 4.20
CA HIS A 32 0.34 -8.11 3.83
C HIS A 32 0.65 -6.79 4.55
N ARG A 33 1.75 -6.72 5.33
CA ARG A 33 2.20 -5.49 5.97
C ARG A 33 3.57 -5.10 5.46
N LEU A 34 3.63 -4.13 4.54
CA LEU A 34 4.86 -3.67 3.88
C LEU A 34 5.71 -4.85 3.36
N GLU A 35 5.03 -5.90 2.93
CA GLU A 35 5.62 -7.14 2.43
C GLU A 35 6.19 -6.92 1.03
N GLU A 36 7.48 -7.11 0.84
CA GLU A 36 8.08 -7.05 -0.49
C GLU A 36 7.77 -8.34 -1.27
N VAL A 37 6.95 -8.23 -2.32
CA VAL A 37 6.53 -9.36 -3.16
C VAL A 37 7.64 -9.76 -4.13
N ILE A 38 8.15 -8.76 -4.83
CA ILE A 38 9.37 -8.78 -5.63
C ILE A 38 10.08 -7.44 -5.45
N PRO A 39 11.38 -7.31 -5.77
CA PRO A 39 12.09 -6.04 -5.60
C PRO A 39 11.34 -4.85 -6.20
N GLY A 40 11.04 -3.86 -5.38
CA GLY A 40 10.32 -2.64 -5.77
C GLY A 40 8.79 -2.74 -5.76
N ILE A 41 8.20 -3.87 -5.42
CA ILE A 41 6.73 -4.02 -5.30
C ILE A 41 6.35 -4.47 -3.89
N ILE A 42 5.62 -3.61 -3.20
CA ILE A 42 5.27 -3.78 -1.78
C ILE A 42 3.77 -3.98 -1.61
N ASN A 43 3.41 -5.05 -0.91
CA ASN A 43 2.07 -5.39 -0.50
C ASN A 43 1.81 -4.90 0.93
N ASP A 44 0.95 -3.91 1.07
CA ASP A 44 0.49 -3.37 2.35
C ASP A 44 -1.04 -3.48 2.47
N SER A 45 -1.61 -4.60 2.03
CA SER A 45 -3.06 -4.82 2.06
C SER A 45 -3.66 -4.72 3.47
N LYS A 46 -2.85 -4.91 4.51
CA LYS A 46 -3.27 -4.72 5.91
C LYS A 46 -3.56 -3.25 6.25
N SER A 47 -3.21 -2.32 5.38
CA SER A 47 -3.63 -0.91 5.47
C SER A 47 -5.12 -0.78 5.18
N THR A 48 -5.94 -0.84 6.23
CA THR A 48 -7.40 -0.83 6.15
C THR A 48 -8.04 0.52 6.48
N ASN A 49 -7.22 1.55 6.69
CA ASN A 49 -7.65 2.93 6.94
C ASN A 49 -6.64 3.94 6.34
N SER A 50 -7.07 5.17 6.16
CA SER A 50 -6.25 6.24 5.57
C SER A 50 -5.00 6.58 6.40
N ALA A 51 -5.08 6.49 7.72
CA ALA A 51 -3.93 6.75 8.59
C ALA A 51 -2.79 5.74 8.35
N SER A 52 -3.12 4.46 8.18
CA SER A 52 -2.14 3.40 7.86
C SER A 52 -1.51 3.62 6.49
N LEU A 53 -2.29 4.02 5.49
CA LEU A 53 -1.79 4.38 4.16
C LEU A 53 -0.78 5.53 4.22
N LEU A 54 -1.14 6.63 4.89
CA LEU A 54 -0.26 7.78 5.02
C LEU A 54 1.02 7.46 5.79
N TYR A 55 0.91 6.61 6.81
CA TYR A 55 2.06 6.09 7.54
C TYR A 55 3.00 5.28 6.63
N ALA A 56 2.47 4.38 5.79
CA ALA A 56 3.26 3.57 4.87
C ALA A 56 4.05 4.43 3.87
N ILE A 57 3.40 5.42 3.27
CA ILE A 57 4.05 6.37 2.35
C ILE A 57 5.22 7.08 3.04
N LYS A 58 4.99 7.58 4.25
CA LYS A 58 6.00 8.30 5.03
C LYS A 58 7.15 7.39 5.46
N LYS A 59 6.85 6.21 5.97
CA LYS A 59 7.86 5.24 6.44
C LYS A 59 8.79 4.80 5.34
N LEU A 60 8.27 4.58 4.14
CA LEU A 60 9.05 4.16 2.97
C LEU A 60 9.66 5.35 2.20
N ASN A 61 9.34 6.58 2.57
CA ASN A 61 9.63 7.76 1.74
C ASN A 61 9.24 7.50 0.26
N PHE A 62 8.02 6.96 0.08
CA PHE A 62 7.59 6.38 -1.18
C PHE A 62 7.29 7.46 -2.22
N ASP A 63 7.87 7.31 -3.40
CA ASP A 63 7.77 8.26 -4.51
C ASP A 63 7.30 7.65 -5.85
N GLY A 64 6.91 6.38 -5.85
CA GLY A 64 6.50 5.64 -7.06
C GLY A 64 4.99 5.63 -7.32
N ASN A 65 4.52 4.47 -7.76
CA ASN A 65 3.11 4.21 -8.08
C ASN A 65 2.36 3.70 -6.86
N LEU A 66 1.43 4.51 -6.33
CA LEU A 66 0.56 4.13 -5.22
C LEU A 66 -0.74 3.55 -5.77
N ILE A 67 -1.17 2.41 -5.22
CA ILE A 67 -2.45 1.76 -5.57
C ILE A 67 -3.37 1.76 -4.36
N ILE A 68 -4.57 2.31 -4.54
CA ILE A 68 -5.63 2.45 -3.54
C ILE A 68 -6.88 1.73 -4.01
N CYS A 69 -7.60 1.10 -3.09
CA CYS A 69 -8.92 0.49 -3.32
C CYS A 69 -9.68 0.28 -2.01
N GLY A 70 -10.87 -0.25 -2.10
CA GLY A 70 -11.69 -0.63 -0.95
C GLY A 70 -12.82 0.34 -0.66
N ASP A 71 -13.48 0.14 0.48
CA ASP A 71 -14.67 0.87 0.87
C ASP A 71 -14.31 2.08 1.76
N PRO A 72 -14.51 3.31 1.28
CA PRO A 72 -14.08 4.52 1.99
C PRO A 72 -15.11 5.06 2.98
N ARG A 73 -16.23 4.38 3.23
CA ARG A 73 -17.36 4.94 4.02
C ARG A 73 -16.99 5.30 5.46
N LYS A 74 -16.02 4.60 6.06
CA LYS A 74 -15.55 4.86 7.42
C LYS A 74 -14.37 5.83 7.49
N GLU A 75 -13.88 6.28 6.35
CA GLU A 75 -12.71 7.13 6.26
C GLU A 75 -13.09 8.62 6.29
N PRO A 76 -12.13 9.53 6.61
CA PRO A 76 -12.35 10.97 6.56
C PRO A 76 -12.95 11.43 5.24
N LYS A 77 -13.63 12.58 5.25
CA LYS A 77 -14.27 13.16 4.07
C LYS A 77 -13.28 13.41 2.93
N SER A 78 -12.05 13.79 3.27
CA SER A 78 -10.93 13.90 2.34
C SER A 78 -9.61 13.74 3.08
N TYR A 79 -8.58 13.28 2.37
CA TYR A 79 -7.20 13.24 2.85
C TYR A 79 -6.22 13.44 1.69
N GLU A 80 -5.04 13.94 2.02
CA GLU A 80 -4.02 14.28 1.03
C GLU A 80 -2.87 13.29 1.08
N VAL A 81 -2.44 12.81 -0.09
CA VAL A 81 -1.25 11.98 -0.26
C VAL A 81 -0.10 12.79 -0.82
N TYR A 82 1.08 12.63 -0.22
CA TYR A 82 2.33 13.25 -0.62
C TYR A 82 3.39 12.21 -0.90
N GLY A 83 4.19 12.43 -1.92
CA GLY A 83 5.33 11.59 -2.28
C GLY A 83 5.11 10.79 -3.55
N PRO A 84 4.04 9.99 -3.72
CA PRO A 84 3.83 9.22 -4.93
C PRO A 84 3.81 10.08 -6.20
N GLN A 85 4.48 9.61 -7.25
CA GLN A 85 4.42 10.25 -8.58
C GLN A 85 3.09 10.03 -9.26
N GLN A 86 2.50 8.86 -9.06
CA GLN A 86 1.25 8.46 -9.66
C GLN A 86 0.36 7.77 -8.62
N VAL A 87 -0.91 8.11 -8.60
CA VAL A 87 -1.92 7.45 -7.77
C VAL A 87 -2.90 6.72 -8.68
N TYR A 88 -3.11 5.45 -8.38
CA TYR A 88 -4.09 4.58 -9.03
C TYR A 88 -5.18 4.20 -8.04
N ILE A 89 -6.41 4.27 -8.49
CA ILE A 89 -7.58 3.85 -7.72
C ILE A 89 -8.38 2.86 -8.56
N PHE A 90 -8.74 1.73 -7.98
CA PHE A 90 -9.56 0.75 -8.67
C PHE A 90 -10.68 0.19 -7.80
N GLY A 91 -11.60 -0.53 -8.43
CA GLY A 91 -12.65 -1.27 -7.76
C GLY A 91 -14.02 -0.59 -7.76
N MET A 92 -14.93 -1.17 -7.01
CA MET A 92 -16.33 -0.76 -6.94
C MET A 92 -16.50 0.70 -6.47
N HIS A 93 -15.69 1.12 -5.49
CA HIS A 93 -15.77 2.44 -4.88
C HIS A 93 -14.80 3.48 -5.48
N ARG A 94 -14.27 3.24 -6.67
CA ARG A 94 -13.26 4.12 -7.28
C ARG A 94 -13.70 5.58 -7.44
N ASN A 95 -14.96 5.81 -7.73
CA ASN A 95 -15.48 7.17 -7.90
C ASN A 95 -15.55 7.91 -6.55
N GLU A 96 -16.03 7.25 -5.50
CA GLU A 96 -16.04 7.81 -4.14
C GLU A 96 -14.62 8.08 -3.63
N LEU A 97 -13.69 7.17 -3.89
CA LEU A 97 -12.28 7.34 -3.53
C LEU A 97 -11.63 8.50 -4.29
N MET A 98 -11.96 8.68 -5.57
CA MET A 98 -11.47 9.79 -6.38
C MET A 98 -11.87 11.14 -5.79
N GLU A 99 -13.04 11.25 -5.18
CA GLU A 99 -13.50 12.46 -4.51
C GLU A 99 -12.76 12.71 -3.17
N LYS A 100 -12.39 11.65 -2.46
CA LYS A 100 -11.75 11.73 -1.13
C LYS A 100 -10.24 11.92 -1.17
N VAL A 101 -9.57 11.24 -2.09
CA VAL A 101 -8.10 11.29 -2.20
C VAL A 101 -7.67 12.55 -2.94
N LYS A 102 -6.82 13.34 -2.30
CA LYS A 102 -6.23 14.56 -2.89
C LYS A 102 -4.74 14.37 -3.09
N SER A 103 -4.23 14.87 -4.19
CA SER A 103 -2.80 14.94 -4.45
C SER A 103 -2.47 16.22 -5.20
N ARG A 104 -1.43 16.94 -4.74
CA ARG A 104 -0.99 18.18 -5.39
C ARG A 104 -0.03 17.94 -6.54
N ARG A 105 0.69 16.83 -6.51
CA ARG A 105 1.79 16.54 -7.45
C ARG A 105 1.51 15.39 -8.39
N SER A 106 0.60 14.49 -8.00
CA SER A 106 0.29 13.30 -8.78
C SER A 106 -1.00 13.45 -9.54
N ASN A 107 -1.03 12.91 -10.76
CA ASN A 107 -2.28 12.59 -11.40
C ASN A 107 -2.93 11.40 -10.69
N ILE A 108 -4.25 11.39 -10.60
CA ILE A 108 -5.02 10.27 -10.09
C ILE A 108 -5.72 9.60 -11.26
N LYS A 109 -5.40 8.34 -11.50
CA LYS A 109 -6.05 7.52 -12.53
C LYS A 109 -6.98 6.50 -11.89
N THR A 110 -8.14 6.30 -12.47
CA THR A 110 -9.12 5.31 -12.01
C THR A 110 -9.31 4.21 -13.04
N PHE A 111 -9.43 2.97 -12.55
CA PHE A 111 -9.68 1.79 -13.37
C PHE A 111 -10.73 0.89 -12.69
N SER A 112 -11.39 0.05 -13.47
CA SER A 112 -12.39 -0.87 -12.92
C SER A 112 -11.77 -2.01 -12.10
N ASN A 113 -10.55 -2.44 -12.44
CA ASN A 113 -9.89 -3.57 -11.80
C ASN A 113 -8.37 -3.40 -11.73
N LEU A 114 -7.73 -4.28 -10.95
CA LEU A 114 -6.28 -4.27 -10.75
C LEU A 114 -5.49 -4.64 -12.00
N ASP A 115 -6.01 -5.51 -12.85
CA ASP A 115 -5.32 -5.90 -14.10
C ASP A 115 -5.03 -4.68 -14.97
N LEU A 116 -6.00 -3.79 -15.14
CA LEU A 116 -5.84 -2.56 -15.91
C LEU A 116 -4.83 -1.60 -15.28
N VAL A 117 -4.80 -1.52 -13.95
CA VAL A 117 -3.79 -0.72 -13.23
C VAL A 117 -2.39 -1.24 -13.52
N LEU A 118 -2.17 -2.54 -13.35
CA LEU A 118 -0.84 -3.16 -13.56
C LEU A 118 -0.39 -3.09 -15.01
N GLN A 119 -1.32 -3.22 -15.95
CA GLN A 119 -1.03 -3.01 -17.38
C GLN A 119 -0.57 -1.59 -17.68
N ASP A 120 -1.24 -0.58 -17.10
CA ASP A 120 -0.86 0.82 -17.27
C ASP A 120 0.51 1.11 -16.68
N ILE A 121 0.81 0.60 -15.48
CA ILE A 121 2.12 0.72 -14.84
C ILE A 121 3.21 0.06 -15.69
N LYS A 122 2.96 -1.16 -16.16
CA LYS A 122 3.93 -1.91 -16.98
C LYS A 122 4.29 -1.21 -18.29
N LYS A 123 3.34 -0.46 -18.86
CA LYS A 123 3.59 0.34 -20.08
C LYS A 123 4.41 1.59 -19.83
N ALA A 124 4.24 2.19 -18.64
CA ALA A 124 4.85 3.49 -18.31
C ALA A 124 6.28 3.36 -17.76
N ASP A 125 6.57 2.32 -16.99
CA ASP A 125 7.80 2.17 -16.24
C ASP A 125 8.64 0.97 -16.68
N SER A 126 9.94 1.22 -16.84
CA SER A 126 10.92 0.16 -17.11
C SER A 126 11.29 -0.64 -15.86
N LYS A 127 11.07 -0.08 -14.66
CA LYS A 127 11.25 -0.76 -13.36
C LYS A 127 10.05 -0.47 -12.48
N PRO A 128 9.31 -1.49 -12.03
CA PRO A 128 8.17 -1.25 -11.19
C PRO A 128 8.60 -0.73 -9.82
N ASN A 129 7.99 0.37 -9.39
CA ASN A 129 8.06 0.91 -8.05
C ASN A 129 6.62 1.10 -7.58
N ILE A 130 6.09 0.10 -6.88
CA ILE A 130 4.68 0.00 -6.55
C ILE A 130 4.50 -0.19 -5.05
N LEU A 131 3.64 0.63 -4.45
CA LEU A 131 3.10 0.43 -3.13
C LEU A 131 1.59 0.15 -3.24
N PHE A 132 1.19 -1.06 -2.89
CA PHE A 132 -0.21 -1.41 -2.70
C PHE A 132 -0.60 -1.20 -1.24
N SER A 133 -1.12 -0.02 -0.93
CA SER A 133 -1.60 0.35 0.40
C SER A 133 -3.02 0.87 0.25
N PRO A 134 -4.02 -0.02 0.35
CA PRO A 134 -5.40 0.32 0.03
C PRO A 134 -6.00 1.47 0.83
N GLY A 135 -5.64 1.60 2.11
CA GLY A 135 -6.10 2.68 2.96
C GLY A 135 -7.59 2.65 3.32
N ASN A 136 -8.26 1.54 3.05
CA ASN A 136 -9.69 1.34 3.26
C ASN A 136 -9.97 -0.12 3.61
N SER A 137 -11.14 -0.39 4.20
CA SER A 137 -11.61 -1.76 4.37
C SER A 137 -11.79 -2.45 3.02
N SER A 138 -11.75 -3.78 3.01
CA SER A 138 -11.86 -4.57 1.75
C SER A 138 -13.20 -4.38 1.03
N GLY A 139 -14.24 -4.02 1.78
CA GLY A 139 -15.57 -3.77 1.21
C GLY A 139 -16.19 -5.04 0.63
N LYS A 140 -16.84 -4.89 -0.52
CA LYS A 140 -17.46 -6.00 -1.27
C LYS A 140 -16.55 -6.58 -2.35
N ASP A 141 -15.46 -5.90 -2.70
CA ASP A 141 -14.53 -6.36 -3.73
C ASP A 141 -13.73 -7.60 -3.27
N PHE A 142 -13.45 -7.70 -1.97
CA PHE A 142 -12.68 -8.79 -1.37
C PHE A 142 -13.29 -9.22 -0.04
N LYS A 143 -13.08 -10.46 0.33
CA LYS A 143 -13.55 -11.07 1.58
C LYS A 143 -12.99 -10.36 2.83
N ASN A 144 -11.69 -10.06 2.79
CA ASN A 144 -10.92 -9.44 3.85
C ASN A 144 -9.60 -8.90 3.27
N PHE A 145 -8.74 -8.33 4.12
CA PHE A 145 -7.46 -7.80 3.65
C PHE A 145 -6.47 -8.89 3.22
N GLU A 146 -6.56 -10.11 3.78
CA GLU A 146 -5.73 -11.25 3.38
C GLU A 146 -6.07 -11.70 1.97
N ASP A 147 -7.34 -11.87 1.67
CA ASP A 147 -7.84 -12.21 0.34
C ASP A 147 -7.40 -11.16 -0.69
N ARG A 148 -7.55 -9.88 -0.35
CA ARG A 148 -7.11 -8.75 -1.17
C ARG A 148 -5.61 -8.76 -1.41
N GLY A 149 -4.81 -9.02 -0.37
CA GLY A 149 -3.36 -9.06 -0.45
C GLY A 149 -2.85 -10.25 -1.26
N ASN A 150 -3.46 -11.42 -1.11
CA ASN A 150 -3.13 -12.60 -1.90
C ASN A 150 -3.48 -12.39 -3.38
N PHE A 151 -4.62 -11.79 -3.67
CA PHE A 151 -5.01 -11.43 -5.02
C PHE A 151 -3.98 -10.47 -5.66
N PHE A 152 -3.54 -9.45 -4.92
CA PHE A 152 -2.50 -8.53 -5.40
C PHE A 152 -1.18 -9.27 -5.71
N LYS A 153 -0.72 -10.13 -4.80
CA LYS A 153 0.51 -10.91 -4.99
C LYS A 153 0.44 -11.80 -6.24
N ASP A 154 -0.67 -12.50 -6.44
CA ASP A 154 -0.87 -13.36 -7.60
C ASP A 154 -0.82 -12.55 -8.91
N LYS A 155 -1.47 -11.38 -8.94
CA LYS A 155 -1.44 -10.48 -10.09
C LYS A 155 -0.06 -9.90 -10.36
N VAL A 156 0.68 -9.52 -9.33
CA VAL A 156 2.06 -9.06 -9.46
C VAL A 156 2.94 -10.13 -10.10
N LEU A 157 2.83 -11.38 -9.66
CA LEU A 157 3.59 -12.49 -10.22
C LEU A 157 3.19 -12.78 -11.67
N GLU A 158 1.92 -12.62 -12.02
CA GLU A 158 1.44 -12.76 -13.39
C GLU A 158 2.03 -11.69 -14.33
N TYR A 159 2.01 -10.41 -13.92
CA TYR A 159 2.44 -9.29 -14.76
C TYR A 159 3.95 -9.02 -14.74
N PHE A 160 4.64 -9.34 -13.65
CA PHE A 160 6.02 -8.95 -13.40
C PHE A 160 6.96 -10.12 -13.10
N SER A 161 6.58 -11.37 -13.39
CA SER A 161 7.45 -12.55 -13.20
C SER A 161 8.77 -12.46 -13.96
N ASP A 162 8.76 -11.83 -15.14
CA ASP A 162 9.96 -11.63 -15.98
C ASP A 162 11.02 -10.77 -15.29
N TRP A 163 10.63 -9.93 -14.33
CA TRP A 163 11.52 -9.07 -13.55
C TRP A 163 12.38 -9.82 -12.56
N LYS A 164 11.93 -11.00 -12.07
CA LYS A 164 12.75 -11.86 -11.23
C LYS A 164 14.03 -12.31 -11.92
N ALA A 165 13.98 -12.50 -13.22
CA ALA A 165 15.11 -12.96 -14.01
C ALA A 165 16.26 -11.93 -14.12
N HIS A 166 15.97 -10.63 -13.97
CA HIS A 166 16.97 -9.57 -14.11
C HIS A 166 17.75 -9.25 -12.81
N PHE A 167 17.34 -9.79 -11.67
CA PHE A 167 18.00 -9.56 -10.39
C PHE A 167 18.96 -10.68 -9.95
N PHE A 168 19.06 -11.77 -10.72
CA PHE A 168 19.90 -12.93 -10.42
C PHE A 168 21.16 -13.05 -11.32
N TRP A 169 21.53 -11.96 -12.02
CA TRP A 169 22.75 -11.89 -12.85
C TRP A 169 23.65 -10.74 -12.40
#